data_1d61a27144af0e08e6599f0e91bfd071
#
_entry.id   1d61a27144af0e08e6599f0e91bfd071
#
_cell.length_a   1.000
_cell.length_b   1.000
_cell.length_c   1.000
_cell.angle_alpha   90.00
_cell.angle_beta   90.00
_cell.angle_gamma   90.00
#
_symmetry.space_group_name_H-M   'P 1'
#
loop_
_entity.id
_entity.type
_entity.pdbx_description
1 polymer ?
#
loop_
_entity_poly.entity_id
_entity_poly.type
_entity_poly.pdbx_seq_one_letter_code
_entity_poly.pdbx_strand_id
1 'polypeptide(L)'
;MGFLGILHAEIVTERLSREFEVQVVNTVPSVPYRMHLRRGESMYSPATPSPEEFVEISSPADWPAPEKIMSIEEPVVTLTIYTPETYVGGIMELTQNKRAEFIDMQYIASRVRLNYLMPLSELITGFYDRLKSVSSGYASVQYDHAGYQVVDATKVDILLNSDPAEALSFVSPRYSAEARARVLVDKLKNVIPRSLIEVAIQAAIGGKIIARSTVKAFRKDVTAKLHGGDMTRNRKLLEKQKKGKKKMKMLGSVSVPQEAFTEILKI
;
A
#
# COMPACT_ATOMS: atom_id res chain seq x y z
N MET A 1 9.13 13.78 -4.30
CA MET A 1 8.43 15.05 -4.64
C MET A 1 7.22 15.15 -3.72
N GLY A 2 6.95 16.33 -3.13
CA GLY A 2 5.78 16.54 -2.24
C GLY A 2 4.66 17.26 -2.98
N PHE A 3 3.41 16.87 -2.70
CA PHE A 3 2.21 17.45 -3.33
C PHE A 3 1.29 18.05 -2.26
N LEU A 4 0.55 19.08 -2.62
CA LEU A 4 -0.45 19.73 -1.75
C LEU A 4 -1.74 18.91 -1.60
N GLY A 5 -1.88 17.84 -2.39
CA GLY A 5 -3.04 16.95 -2.40
C GLY A 5 -3.06 16.09 -3.67
N ILE A 6 -4.02 15.17 -3.75
CA ILE A 6 -4.16 14.21 -4.86
C ILE A 6 -4.35 14.93 -6.19
N LEU A 7 -5.19 15.95 -6.25
CA LEU A 7 -5.43 16.74 -7.46
C LEU A 7 -4.14 17.40 -7.98
N HIS A 8 -3.29 17.89 -7.08
CA HIS A 8 -2.00 18.47 -7.49
C HIS A 8 -1.08 17.40 -8.07
N ALA A 9 -1.05 16.20 -7.48
CA ALA A 9 -0.29 15.07 -8.02
C ALA A 9 -0.78 14.67 -9.42
N GLU A 10 -2.09 14.60 -9.63
CA GLU A 10 -2.71 14.29 -10.93
C GLU A 10 -2.34 15.32 -12.01
N ILE A 11 -2.47 16.62 -11.70
CA ILE A 11 -2.11 17.71 -12.62
C ILE A 11 -0.63 17.65 -13.00
N VAL A 12 0.26 17.43 -12.01
CA VAL A 12 1.71 17.34 -12.28
C VAL A 12 2.02 16.12 -13.16
N THR A 13 1.39 14.97 -12.88
CA THR A 13 1.56 13.74 -13.66
C THR A 13 1.08 13.91 -15.08
N GLU A 14 -0.09 14.55 -15.29
CA GLU A 14 -0.62 14.84 -16.62
C GLU A 14 0.30 15.80 -17.40
N ARG A 15 0.82 16.84 -16.75
CA ARG A 15 1.76 17.77 -17.38
C ARG A 15 3.06 17.10 -17.79
N LEU A 16 3.63 16.25 -16.94
CA LEU A 16 4.83 15.47 -17.25
C LEU A 16 4.60 14.57 -18.47
N SER A 17 3.46 13.91 -18.53
CA SER A 17 3.11 13.08 -19.69
C SER A 17 2.93 13.90 -20.97
N ARG A 18 2.26 15.05 -20.89
CA ARG A 18 1.91 15.85 -22.07
C ARG A 18 3.07 16.75 -22.56
N GLU A 19 3.85 17.34 -21.66
CA GLU A 19 4.91 18.28 -22.00
C GLU A 19 6.26 17.60 -22.25
N PHE A 20 6.53 16.47 -21.58
CA PHE A 20 7.81 15.77 -21.62
C PHE A 20 7.73 14.33 -22.14
N GLU A 21 6.53 13.85 -22.50
CA GLU A 21 6.27 12.48 -22.96
C GLU A 21 6.72 11.39 -21.96
N VAL A 22 6.81 11.75 -20.66
CA VAL A 22 7.23 10.84 -19.59
C VAL A 22 6.00 10.22 -18.94
N GLN A 23 5.92 8.89 -18.93
CA GLN A 23 4.92 8.17 -18.17
C GLN A 23 5.39 8.00 -16.73
N VAL A 24 4.63 8.57 -15.78
CA VAL A 24 4.93 8.54 -14.35
C VAL A 24 3.88 7.69 -13.63
N VAL A 25 4.33 6.84 -12.73
CA VAL A 25 3.47 6.07 -11.83
C VAL A 25 3.61 6.62 -10.42
N ASN A 26 2.49 7.01 -9.82
CA ASN A 26 2.46 7.46 -8.44
C ASN A 26 2.44 6.24 -7.51
N THR A 27 3.45 6.11 -6.66
CA THR A 27 3.53 5.05 -5.64
C THR A 27 3.14 5.58 -4.27
N VAL A 28 2.85 4.68 -3.34
CA VAL A 28 2.62 5.03 -1.93
C VAL A 28 3.89 5.70 -1.38
N PRO A 29 3.75 6.81 -0.62
CA PRO A 29 4.90 7.35 0.09
C PRO A 29 5.48 6.30 1.02
N SER A 30 6.78 6.07 0.92
CA SER A 30 7.52 5.16 1.78
C SER A 30 8.49 5.94 2.67
N VAL A 31 8.83 5.35 3.80
CA VAL A 31 9.87 5.85 4.71
C VAL A 31 11.11 4.98 4.60
N PRO A 32 12.31 5.52 4.85
CA PRO A 32 13.51 4.70 4.90
C PRO A 32 13.49 3.81 6.15
N TYR A 33 13.47 2.50 5.93
CA TYR A 33 13.65 1.51 7.01
C TYR A 33 15.12 1.19 7.16
N ARG A 34 15.62 1.04 8.40
CA ARG A 34 16.94 0.52 8.69
C ARG A 34 16.85 -0.97 8.97
N MET A 35 17.63 -1.76 8.24
CA MET A 35 17.64 -3.20 8.39
C MET A 35 19.00 -3.69 8.84
N HIS A 36 19.01 -4.42 9.92
CA HIS A 36 20.17 -5.18 10.37
C HIS A 36 20.10 -6.58 9.74
N LEU A 37 21.13 -6.93 8.95
CA LEU A 37 21.18 -8.22 8.27
C LEU A 37 22.00 -9.23 9.08
N ARG A 38 21.71 -10.52 8.90
CA ARG A 38 22.46 -11.60 9.54
C ARG A 38 23.89 -11.65 8.99
N ARG A 39 24.85 -11.98 9.86
CA ARG A 39 26.27 -12.09 9.54
C ARG A 39 26.48 -13.03 8.33
N GLY A 40 27.27 -12.58 7.34
CA GLY A 40 27.59 -13.32 6.12
C GLY A 40 26.79 -12.92 4.88
N GLU A 41 25.81 -12.01 5.03
CA GLU A 41 24.91 -11.62 3.94
C GLU A 41 24.89 -10.09 3.67
N SER A 42 25.93 -9.36 4.09
CA SER A 42 26.10 -7.96 3.71
C SER A 42 26.31 -7.87 2.19
N MET A 43 25.40 -7.22 1.50
CA MET A 43 25.46 -7.02 0.04
C MET A 43 26.56 -6.05 -0.39
N TYR A 44 27.24 -5.35 0.53
CA TYR A 44 28.09 -4.20 0.20
C TYR A 44 29.50 -4.17 0.78
N SER A 45 29.94 -5.12 1.64
CA SER A 45 31.30 -5.08 2.14
C SER A 45 31.88 -6.45 2.48
N PRO A 46 33.12 -6.76 2.01
CA PRO A 46 33.86 -7.95 2.43
C PRO A 46 34.58 -7.81 3.78
N ALA A 47 34.45 -6.66 4.46
CA ALA A 47 35.09 -6.41 5.76
C ALA A 47 34.07 -6.63 6.88
N THR A 48 34.48 -7.37 7.93
CA THR A 48 33.75 -7.67 9.17
C THR A 48 32.68 -6.67 9.57
N PRO A 49 31.38 -7.02 9.54
CA PRO A 49 30.32 -6.10 9.94
C PRO A 49 30.43 -5.79 11.42
N SER A 50 30.50 -4.49 11.74
CA SER A 50 30.30 -4.01 13.11
C SER A 50 28.84 -4.15 13.49
N PRO A 51 28.48 -4.29 14.79
CA PRO A 51 27.08 -4.39 15.24
C PRO A 51 26.23 -3.14 14.93
N GLU A 52 26.83 -2.08 14.41
CA GLU A 52 26.20 -0.82 14.02
C GLU A 52 25.85 -0.74 12.52
N GLU A 53 26.14 -1.79 11.74
CA GLU A 53 25.96 -1.77 10.28
C GLU A 53 24.51 -2.09 9.92
N PHE A 54 23.79 -1.10 9.37
CA PHE A 54 22.45 -1.24 8.84
C PHE A 54 22.41 -0.85 7.36
N VAL A 55 21.43 -1.37 6.63
CA VAL A 55 21.13 -0.98 5.26
C VAL A 55 19.83 -0.17 5.28
N GLU A 56 19.84 1.03 4.70
CA GLU A 56 18.63 1.81 4.52
C GLU A 56 17.88 1.37 3.25
N ILE A 57 16.61 1.01 3.41
CA ILE A 57 15.74 0.57 2.33
C ILE A 57 14.51 1.47 2.28
N SER A 58 14.37 2.19 1.17
CA SER A 58 13.25 3.11 0.92
C SER A 58 12.20 2.55 -0.02
N SER A 59 12.54 1.50 -0.78
CA SER A 59 11.62 0.88 -1.76
C SER A 59 11.24 -0.54 -1.34
N PRO A 60 9.97 -0.92 -1.45
CA PRO A 60 9.58 -2.32 -1.29
C PRO A 60 10.25 -3.28 -2.28
N ALA A 61 10.71 -2.80 -3.44
CA ALA A 61 11.42 -3.61 -4.43
C ALA A 61 12.76 -4.14 -3.90
N ASP A 62 13.46 -3.33 -3.09
CA ASP A 62 14.78 -3.67 -2.53
C ASP A 62 14.70 -4.46 -1.22
N TRP A 63 13.48 -4.88 -0.81
CA TRP A 63 13.26 -5.58 0.45
C TRP A 63 13.92 -6.96 0.47
N PRO A 64 14.83 -7.25 1.42
CA PRO A 64 15.52 -8.53 1.49
C PRO A 64 14.58 -9.70 1.83
N ALA A 65 15.02 -10.91 1.54
CA ALA A 65 14.31 -12.12 1.97
C ALA A 65 14.21 -12.16 3.51
N PRO A 66 13.06 -12.60 4.08
CA PRO A 66 12.83 -12.58 5.53
C PRO A 66 13.90 -13.29 6.36
N GLU A 67 14.51 -14.34 5.81
CA GLU A 67 15.56 -15.14 6.48
C GLU A 67 16.86 -14.35 6.70
N LYS A 68 17.10 -13.33 5.89
CA LYS A 68 18.29 -12.47 5.94
C LYS A 68 18.17 -11.34 6.96
N ILE A 69 16.96 -11.03 7.40
CA ILE A 69 16.68 -9.91 8.29
C ILE A 69 16.84 -10.36 9.74
N MET A 70 17.61 -9.61 10.52
CA MET A 70 17.76 -9.78 11.96
C MET A 70 16.79 -8.87 12.72
N SER A 71 16.77 -7.58 12.39
CA SER A 71 15.84 -6.59 12.95
C SER A 71 15.56 -5.48 11.94
N ILE A 72 14.41 -4.84 12.09
CA ILE A 72 13.95 -3.73 11.27
C ILE A 72 13.67 -2.55 12.19
N GLU A 73 14.11 -1.37 11.80
CA GLU A 73 13.82 -0.12 12.49
C GLU A 73 13.07 0.82 11.55
N GLU A 74 12.05 1.49 12.09
CA GLU A 74 11.30 2.53 11.39
C GLU A 74 11.59 3.91 11.98
N PRO A 75 11.60 4.99 11.17
CA PRO A 75 11.77 6.34 11.68
C PRO A 75 10.54 6.76 12.48
N VAL A 76 10.79 7.44 13.60
CA VAL A 76 9.77 8.00 14.47
C VAL A 76 9.90 9.51 14.58
N VAL A 77 8.78 10.15 14.89
CA VAL A 77 8.70 11.60 15.05
C VAL A 77 8.04 11.94 16.39
N THR A 78 8.50 13.00 17.02
CA THR A 78 7.75 13.68 18.08
C THR A 78 6.68 14.54 17.43
N LEU A 79 5.43 14.25 17.70
CA LEU A 79 4.26 14.92 17.15
C LEU A 79 3.63 15.81 18.20
N THR A 80 3.52 17.10 17.93
CA THR A 80 2.85 18.08 18.79
C THR A 80 1.57 18.56 18.11
N ILE A 81 0.43 18.37 18.75
CA ILE A 81 -0.89 18.78 18.25
C ILE A 81 -1.47 19.84 19.18
N TYR A 82 -1.89 20.98 18.63
CA TYR A 82 -2.63 22.02 19.33
C TYR A 82 -4.09 21.98 18.90
N THR A 83 -5.01 21.87 19.84
CA THR A 83 -6.44 21.73 19.56
C THR A 83 -7.30 22.38 20.65
N PRO A 84 -8.54 22.82 20.37
CA PRO A 84 -9.55 23.09 21.39
C PRO A 84 -9.87 21.83 22.19
N GLU A 85 -10.23 21.99 23.47
CA GLU A 85 -10.52 20.86 24.39
C GLU A 85 -11.59 19.90 23.85
N THR A 86 -12.58 20.42 23.14
CA THR A 86 -13.71 19.67 22.57
C THR A 86 -13.28 18.53 21.62
N TYR A 87 -12.12 18.63 21.01
CA TYR A 87 -11.62 17.64 20.03
C TYR A 87 -10.56 16.69 20.59
N VAL A 88 -10.15 16.85 21.84
CA VAL A 88 -9.09 16.05 22.47
C VAL A 88 -9.40 14.55 22.40
N GLY A 89 -10.62 14.14 22.77
CA GLY A 89 -11.01 12.72 22.76
C GLY A 89 -10.91 12.08 21.39
N GLY A 90 -11.44 12.74 20.35
CA GLY A 90 -11.36 12.23 18.98
C GLY A 90 -9.93 12.18 18.43
N ILE A 91 -9.06 13.13 18.83
CA ILE A 91 -7.64 13.12 18.44
C ILE A 91 -6.90 12.01 19.15
N MET A 92 -7.17 11.75 20.43
CA MET A 92 -6.57 10.64 21.18
C MET A 92 -6.93 9.28 20.56
N GLU A 93 -8.18 9.08 20.16
CA GLU A 93 -8.62 7.88 19.46
C GLU A 93 -7.90 7.74 18.08
N LEU A 94 -7.80 8.83 17.31
CA LEU A 94 -7.09 8.84 16.04
C LEU A 94 -5.61 8.45 16.21
N THR A 95 -4.92 9.04 17.18
CA THR A 95 -3.48 8.79 17.41
C THR A 95 -3.21 7.38 17.91
N GLN A 96 -4.09 6.84 18.77
CA GLN A 96 -4.02 5.45 19.21
C GLN A 96 -4.14 4.47 18.04
N ASN A 97 -5.08 4.70 17.13
CA ASN A 97 -5.25 3.89 15.92
C ASN A 97 -4.07 3.97 14.94
N LYS A 98 -3.20 4.98 15.11
CA LYS A 98 -2.00 5.25 14.31
C LYS A 98 -0.69 4.91 15.04
N ARG A 99 -0.74 4.03 16.02
CA ARG A 99 0.44 3.56 16.79
C ARG A 99 1.22 4.69 17.49
N ALA A 100 0.56 5.82 17.77
CA ALA A 100 1.21 6.90 18.48
C ALA A 100 1.25 6.59 19.97
N GLU A 101 2.42 6.76 20.58
CA GLU A 101 2.61 6.68 22.02
C GLU A 101 2.38 8.05 22.64
N PHE A 102 1.46 8.12 23.59
CA PHE A 102 1.16 9.36 24.29
C PHE A 102 2.33 9.75 25.22
N ILE A 103 2.81 10.98 25.14
CA ILE A 103 3.88 11.51 25.99
C ILE A 103 3.29 12.38 27.09
N ASP A 104 2.67 13.50 26.73
CA ASP A 104 2.07 14.43 27.68
C ASP A 104 0.91 15.24 27.06
N MET A 105 0.16 15.90 27.95
CA MET A 105 -0.90 16.82 27.61
C MET A 105 -0.79 18.06 28.50
N GLN A 106 -0.86 19.24 27.89
CA GLN A 106 -0.81 20.51 28.61
C GLN A 106 -1.92 21.45 28.15
N TYR A 107 -2.58 22.08 29.13
CA TYR A 107 -3.56 23.14 28.87
C TYR A 107 -2.85 24.48 28.72
N ILE A 108 -3.02 25.15 27.59
CA ILE A 108 -2.41 26.42 27.26
C ILE A 108 -3.53 27.39 26.89
N ALA A 109 -3.95 28.20 27.87
CA ALA A 109 -5.10 29.11 27.72
C ALA A 109 -6.37 28.37 27.25
N SER A 110 -6.88 28.66 26.07
CA SER A 110 -8.08 28.05 25.48
C SER A 110 -7.78 26.82 24.61
N ARG A 111 -6.53 26.34 24.57
CA ARG A 111 -6.10 25.20 23.76
C ARG A 111 -5.42 24.14 24.59
N VAL A 112 -5.41 22.93 24.07
CA VAL A 112 -4.69 21.78 24.61
C VAL A 112 -3.54 21.47 23.66
N ARG A 113 -2.35 21.28 24.22
CA ARG A 113 -1.19 20.73 23.54
C ARG A 113 -1.09 19.25 23.88
N LEU A 114 -1.03 18.42 22.88
CA LEU A 114 -0.87 16.96 22.97
C LEU A 114 0.47 16.58 22.33
N ASN A 115 1.32 15.87 23.04
CA ASN A 115 2.59 15.37 22.54
C ASN A 115 2.57 13.84 22.42
N TYR A 116 3.03 13.34 21.28
CA TYR A 116 3.11 11.91 20.99
C TYR A 116 4.46 11.56 20.35
N LEU A 117 4.90 10.33 20.53
CA LEU A 117 5.89 9.68 19.67
C LEU A 117 5.13 8.83 18.65
N MET A 118 5.39 9.02 17.36
CA MET A 118 4.61 8.39 16.31
C MET A 118 5.50 7.90 15.17
N PRO A 119 5.27 6.71 14.58
CA PRO A 119 5.96 6.29 13.38
C PRO A 119 5.69 7.23 12.21
N LEU A 120 6.76 7.64 11.51
CA LEU A 120 6.64 8.55 10.37
C LEU A 120 5.76 7.96 9.26
N SER A 121 5.78 6.66 9.06
CA SER A 121 4.94 5.95 8.10
C SER A 121 3.44 6.17 8.32
N GLU A 122 3.00 6.25 9.56
CA GLU A 122 1.59 6.50 9.92
C GLU A 122 1.21 7.99 9.79
N LEU A 123 2.19 8.88 9.97
CA LEU A 123 1.99 10.33 9.79
C LEU A 123 1.75 10.69 8.33
N ILE A 124 2.58 10.15 7.41
CA ILE A 124 2.48 10.46 5.98
C ILE A 124 1.30 9.78 5.28
N THR A 125 0.69 8.74 5.90
CA THR A 125 -0.45 8.00 5.32
C THR A 125 -1.79 8.46 5.88
N GLY A 126 -2.34 9.54 5.29
CA GLY A 126 -3.71 10.02 5.56
C GLY A 126 -3.99 10.53 6.97
N PHE A 127 -2.96 10.73 7.81
CA PHE A 127 -3.14 11.26 9.16
C PHE A 127 -3.68 12.69 9.16
N TYR A 128 -3.11 13.56 8.31
CA TYR A 128 -3.51 14.97 8.23
C TYR A 128 -4.97 15.14 7.83
N ASP A 129 -5.45 14.37 6.86
CA ASP A 129 -6.85 14.44 6.41
C ASP A 129 -7.81 14.00 7.51
N ARG A 130 -7.46 12.94 8.24
CA ARG A 130 -8.23 12.46 9.39
C ARG A 130 -8.20 13.45 10.55
N LEU A 131 -7.04 14.01 10.86
CA LEU A 131 -6.89 15.03 11.91
C LEU A 131 -7.74 16.25 11.60
N LYS A 132 -7.69 16.74 10.35
CA LYS A 132 -8.53 17.84 9.88
C LYS A 132 -10.02 17.52 10.01
N SER A 133 -10.44 16.33 9.64
CA SER A 133 -11.82 15.88 9.75
C SER A 133 -12.29 15.80 11.21
N VAL A 134 -11.52 15.13 12.09
CA VAL A 134 -11.88 14.95 13.50
C VAL A 134 -11.91 16.27 14.27
N SER A 135 -11.01 17.20 13.92
CA SER A 135 -10.92 18.51 14.59
C SER A 135 -11.71 19.62 13.91
N SER A 136 -12.50 19.31 12.86
CA SER A 136 -13.18 20.33 12.04
C SER A 136 -12.22 21.42 11.51
N GLY A 137 -10.96 21.09 11.32
CA GLY A 137 -9.92 22.00 10.87
C GLY A 137 -9.29 22.88 11.97
N TYR A 138 -9.68 22.74 13.23
CA TYR A 138 -9.18 23.56 14.34
C TYR A 138 -7.86 23.05 14.93
N ALA A 139 -7.43 21.84 14.63
CA ALA A 139 -6.14 21.33 15.09
C ALA A 139 -5.00 21.83 14.19
N SER A 140 -3.90 22.20 14.79
CA SER A 140 -2.62 22.40 14.12
C SER A 140 -1.61 21.38 14.61
N VAL A 141 -0.68 20.98 13.73
CA VAL A 141 0.30 19.93 14.02
C VAL A 141 1.70 20.39 13.62
N GLN A 142 2.65 20.02 14.44
CA GLN A 142 4.08 20.15 14.22
C GLN A 142 4.73 18.82 14.53
N TYR A 143 5.78 18.45 13.81
CA TYR A 143 6.56 17.25 14.10
C TYR A 143 8.05 17.48 13.90
N ASP A 144 8.83 16.76 14.68
CA ASP A 144 10.29 16.73 14.63
C ASP A 144 10.78 15.29 14.61
N HIS A 145 11.88 15.01 13.92
CA HIS A 145 12.45 13.66 13.89
C HIS A 145 12.98 13.26 15.27
N ALA A 146 12.59 12.09 15.74
CA ALA A 146 12.94 11.55 17.06
C ALA A 146 13.82 10.29 17.00
N GLY A 147 14.36 9.96 15.83
CA GLY A 147 15.22 8.79 15.62
C GLY A 147 14.51 7.61 15.01
N TYR A 148 14.86 6.40 15.44
CA TYR A 148 14.37 5.13 14.93
C TYR A 148 13.91 4.21 16.06
N GLN A 149 12.92 3.38 15.81
CA GLN A 149 12.46 2.35 16.75
C GLN A 149 12.32 0.99 16.05
N VAL A 150 12.54 -0.08 16.79
CA VAL A 150 12.37 -1.45 16.28
C VAL A 150 10.90 -1.73 15.97
N VAL A 151 10.65 -2.34 14.83
CA VAL A 151 9.31 -2.71 14.36
C VAL A 151 9.31 -4.12 13.75
N ASP A 152 8.25 -4.89 13.99
CA ASP A 152 7.99 -6.12 13.22
C ASP A 152 7.22 -5.75 11.96
N ALA A 153 7.95 -5.36 10.92
CA ALA A 153 7.40 -5.00 9.61
C ALA A 153 7.61 -6.12 8.59
N THR A 154 6.77 -6.16 7.59
CA THR A 154 6.85 -7.11 6.49
C THR A 154 6.46 -6.47 5.17
N LYS A 155 7.07 -6.95 4.08
CA LYS A 155 6.65 -6.61 2.72
C LYS A 155 5.40 -7.42 2.36
N VAL A 156 4.43 -6.74 1.78
CA VAL A 156 3.25 -7.34 1.16
C VAL A 156 3.39 -7.20 -0.34
N ASP A 157 3.58 -8.32 -1.03
CA ASP A 157 3.66 -8.37 -2.48
C ASP A 157 2.25 -8.46 -3.09
N ILE A 158 1.99 -7.63 -4.10
CA ILE A 158 0.75 -7.70 -4.88
C ILE A 158 1.04 -8.42 -6.19
N LEU A 159 0.23 -9.44 -6.48
CA LEU A 159 0.35 -10.28 -7.66
C LEU A 159 -0.90 -10.14 -8.53
N LEU A 160 -0.72 -9.95 -9.82
CA LEU A 160 -1.78 -9.94 -10.82
C LEU A 160 -1.61 -11.15 -11.74
N ASN A 161 -2.52 -12.11 -11.67
CA ASN A 161 -2.41 -13.40 -12.36
C ASN A 161 -1.13 -14.19 -12.02
N SER A 162 -0.61 -14.03 -10.81
CA SER A 162 0.65 -14.57 -10.29
C SER A 162 1.92 -13.79 -10.71
N ASP A 163 1.79 -12.74 -11.54
CA ASP A 163 2.91 -11.88 -11.88
C ASP A 163 3.03 -10.76 -10.83
N PRO A 164 4.23 -10.47 -10.31
CA PRO A 164 4.42 -9.44 -9.29
C PRO A 164 4.18 -8.04 -9.87
N ALA A 165 3.38 -7.25 -9.16
CA ALA A 165 3.14 -5.84 -9.45
C ALA A 165 3.88 -4.99 -8.40
N GLU A 166 5.20 -4.81 -8.58
CA GLU A 166 6.08 -4.18 -7.58
C GLU A 166 5.61 -2.79 -7.16
N ALA A 167 5.12 -1.98 -8.11
CA ALA A 167 4.63 -0.63 -7.83
C ALA A 167 3.36 -0.60 -6.93
N LEU A 168 2.68 -1.74 -6.76
CA LEU A 168 1.54 -1.92 -5.86
C LEU A 168 1.94 -2.56 -4.53
N SER A 169 3.17 -3.07 -4.42
CA SER A 169 3.68 -3.69 -3.20
C SER A 169 3.97 -2.64 -2.14
N PHE A 170 3.79 -2.98 -0.87
CA PHE A 170 3.95 -2.04 0.24
C PHE A 170 4.52 -2.73 1.48
N VAL A 171 5.03 -1.91 2.41
CA VAL A 171 5.51 -2.36 3.71
C VAL A 171 4.47 -2.02 4.77
N SER A 172 4.23 -2.95 5.69
CA SER A 172 3.29 -2.76 6.80
C SER A 172 3.75 -3.52 8.04
N PRO A 173 3.40 -3.06 9.24
CA PRO A 173 3.55 -3.86 10.44
C PRO A 173 2.83 -5.20 10.27
N ARG A 174 3.47 -6.29 10.71
CA ARG A 174 3.00 -7.66 10.49
C ARG A 174 1.57 -7.89 10.99
N TYR A 175 1.23 -7.35 12.16
CA TYR A 175 -0.11 -7.52 12.76
C TYR A 175 -1.24 -6.89 11.93
N SER A 176 -0.97 -5.83 11.16
CA SER A 176 -1.97 -5.13 10.32
C SER A 176 -1.88 -5.49 8.83
N ALA A 177 -0.81 -6.18 8.43
CA ALA A 177 -0.51 -6.47 7.03
C ALA A 177 -1.64 -7.21 6.31
N GLU A 178 -2.26 -8.22 6.96
CA GLU A 178 -3.35 -8.99 6.36
C GLU A 178 -4.62 -8.14 6.17
N ALA A 179 -4.99 -7.33 7.16
CA ALA A 179 -6.15 -6.46 7.09
C ALA A 179 -5.99 -5.39 5.98
N ARG A 180 -4.82 -4.73 5.93
CA ARG A 180 -4.48 -3.77 4.87
C ARG A 180 -4.48 -4.42 3.49
N ALA A 181 -3.91 -5.61 3.38
CA ALA A 181 -3.88 -6.38 2.13
C ALA A 181 -5.27 -6.72 1.61
N ARG A 182 -6.20 -7.15 2.48
CA ARG A 182 -7.59 -7.44 2.10
C ARG A 182 -8.30 -6.19 1.56
N VAL A 183 -8.19 -5.08 2.27
CA VAL A 183 -8.78 -3.80 1.85
C VAL A 183 -8.23 -3.38 0.49
N LEU A 184 -6.90 -3.47 0.28
CA LEU A 184 -6.27 -3.13 -0.99
C LEU A 184 -6.76 -4.01 -2.13
N VAL A 185 -6.76 -5.34 -1.96
CA VAL A 185 -7.16 -6.30 -2.98
C VAL A 185 -8.62 -6.09 -3.38
N ASP A 186 -9.52 -5.74 -2.43
CA ASP A 186 -10.91 -5.45 -2.73
C ASP A 186 -11.09 -4.09 -3.43
N LYS A 187 -10.31 -3.07 -3.09
CA LYS A 187 -10.29 -1.80 -3.83
C LYS A 187 -9.80 -1.99 -5.25
N LEU A 188 -8.67 -2.69 -5.45
CA LEU A 188 -8.11 -2.98 -6.77
C LEU A 188 -9.10 -3.74 -7.67
N LYS A 189 -9.91 -4.65 -7.12
CA LYS A 189 -10.96 -5.34 -7.86
C LYS A 189 -12.00 -4.39 -8.46
N ASN A 190 -12.28 -3.27 -7.79
CA ASN A 190 -13.27 -2.30 -8.26
C ASN A 190 -12.69 -1.35 -9.31
N VAL A 191 -11.39 -1.10 -9.26
CA VAL A 191 -10.68 -0.16 -10.14
C VAL A 191 -10.16 -0.86 -11.40
N ILE A 192 -9.64 -2.09 -11.29
CA ILE A 192 -9.14 -2.83 -12.44
C ILE A 192 -10.32 -3.20 -13.35
N PRO A 193 -10.31 -2.73 -14.63
CA PRO A 193 -11.41 -2.96 -15.54
C PRO A 193 -11.51 -4.43 -15.93
N ARG A 194 -12.73 -4.88 -16.19
CA ARG A 194 -12.96 -6.20 -16.77
C ARG A 194 -12.28 -6.30 -18.14
N SER A 195 -11.64 -7.41 -18.39
CA SER A 195 -11.00 -7.72 -19.67
C SER A 195 -11.52 -9.04 -20.27
N LEU A 196 -10.94 -9.45 -21.38
CA LEU A 196 -11.27 -10.75 -22.01
C LEU A 196 -10.79 -11.94 -21.17
N ILE A 197 -9.83 -11.71 -20.27
CA ILE A 197 -9.32 -12.73 -19.34
C ILE A 197 -9.73 -12.38 -17.90
N GLU A 198 -9.80 -13.40 -17.05
CA GLU A 198 -9.99 -13.24 -15.61
C GLU A 198 -8.69 -12.75 -14.99
N VAL A 199 -8.77 -11.71 -14.14
CA VAL A 199 -7.62 -11.18 -13.41
C VAL A 199 -7.74 -11.61 -11.95
N ALA A 200 -6.82 -12.46 -11.50
CA ALA A 200 -6.67 -12.80 -10.10
C ALA A 200 -5.75 -11.78 -9.43
N ILE A 201 -6.27 -11.04 -8.45
CA ILE A 201 -5.53 -10.11 -7.63
C ILE A 201 -5.21 -10.81 -6.32
N GLN A 202 -3.95 -10.90 -5.97
CA GLN A 202 -3.49 -11.63 -4.79
C GLN A 202 -2.52 -10.76 -4.00
N ALA A 203 -2.57 -10.87 -2.68
CA ALA A 203 -1.55 -10.31 -1.81
C ALA A 203 -0.82 -11.46 -1.12
N ALA A 204 0.50 -11.38 -1.05
CA ALA A 204 1.35 -12.41 -0.46
C ALA A 204 2.38 -11.81 0.50
N ILE A 205 2.76 -12.59 1.51
CA ILE A 205 3.87 -12.32 2.42
C ILE A 205 4.82 -13.50 2.35
N GLY A 206 6.07 -13.27 1.95
CA GLY A 206 7.06 -14.34 1.83
C GLY A 206 6.61 -15.48 0.91
N GLY A 207 5.88 -15.16 -0.17
CA GLY A 207 5.31 -16.14 -1.11
C GLY A 207 3.99 -16.79 -0.68
N LYS A 208 3.56 -16.62 0.59
CA LYS A 208 2.27 -17.14 1.07
C LYS A 208 1.15 -16.15 0.76
N ILE A 209 0.14 -16.58 0.03
CA ILE A 209 -1.04 -15.76 -0.28
C ILE A 209 -1.88 -15.57 0.99
N ILE A 210 -2.12 -14.29 1.36
CA ILE A 210 -2.89 -13.88 2.55
C ILE A 210 -4.26 -13.29 2.19
N ALA A 211 -4.40 -12.72 0.97
CA ALA A 211 -5.66 -12.20 0.47
C ALA A 211 -5.79 -12.45 -1.03
N ARG A 212 -7.02 -12.64 -1.51
CA ARG A 212 -7.30 -12.84 -2.92
C ARG A 212 -8.66 -12.28 -3.29
N SER A 213 -8.73 -11.59 -4.43
CA SER A 213 -9.97 -11.22 -5.10
C SER A 213 -9.84 -11.48 -6.61
N THR A 214 -10.95 -11.48 -7.33
CA THR A 214 -10.94 -11.82 -8.75
C THR A 214 -11.85 -10.89 -9.54
N VAL A 215 -11.29 -10.26 -10.58
CA VAL A 215 -12.04 -9.52 -11.60
C VAL A 215 -12.50 -10.50 -12.67
N LYS A 216 -13.80 -10.70 -12.77
CA LYS A 216 -14.38 -11.66 -13.73
C LYS A 216 -14.18 -11.17 -15.17
N ALA A 217 -13.78 -12.06 -16.07
CA ALA A 217 -13.68 -11.76 -17.48
C ALA A 217 -15.05 -11.44 -18.12
N PHE A 218 -15.04 -10.65 -19.20
CA PHE A 218 -16.20 -10.57 -20.07
C PHE A 218 -16.53 -11.93 -20.63
N ARG A 219 -17.78 -12.31 -20.59
CA ARG A 219 -18.28 -13.57 -21.15
C ARG A 219 -19.27 -13.27 -22.27
N LYS A 220 -18.90 -13.64 -23.50
CA LYS A 220 -19.83 -13.63 -24.62
C LYS A 220 -20.76 -14.83 -24.45
N ASP A 221 -22.07 -14.61 -24.56
CA ASP A 221 -23.02 -15.71 -24.63
C ASP A 221 -22.90 -16.38 -26.01
N VAL A 222 -22.19 -17.51 -26.06
CA VAL A 222 -21.98 -18.31 -27.30
C VAL A 222 -23.15 -19.22 -27.60
N THR A 223 -24.13 -19.31 -26.68
CA THR A 223 -25.30 -20.16 -26.79
C THR A 223 -26.59 -19.41 -27.14
N ALA A 224 -26.59 -18.08 -27.09
CA ALA A 224 -27.75 -17.21 -27.31
C ALA A 224 -28.47 -17.43 -28.64
N LYS A 225 -27.75 -17.89 -29.70
CA LYS A 225 -28.32 -18.17 -31.03
C LYS A 225 -28.77 -19.62 -31.24
N LEU A 226 -28.65 -20.46 -30.22
CA LEU A 226 -29.04 -21.84 -30.28
C LEU A 226 -30.42 -21.96 -29.66
N HIS A 227 -31.46 -22.09 -30.51
CA HIS A 227 -32.81 -22.44 -30.04
C HIS A 227 -32.77 -23.80 -29.36
N GLY A 228 -33.37 -23.89 -28.16
CA GLY A 228 -33.24 -24.95 -27.18
C GLY A 228 -33.37 -26.34 -27.74
N GLY A 229 -32.52 -27.24 -27.33
CA GLY A 229 -32.62 -28.66 -27.59
C GLY A 229 -31.29 -29.41 -27.65
N ASP A 230 -30.21 -28.82 -28.22
CA ASP A 230 -28.93 -29.56 -28.32
C ASP A 230 -27.99 -29.25 -27.17
N MET A 231 -28.19 -29.93 -26.06
CA MET A 231 -27.31 -29.79 -24.86
C MET A 231 -25.84 -30.15 -25.19
N THR A 232 -25.62 -31.08 -26.10
CA THR A 232 -24.30 -31.56 -26.48
C THR A 232 -23.52 -30.46 -27.22
N ARG A 233 -24.17 -29.75 -28.14
CA ARG A 233 -23.61 -28.66 -28.90
C ARG A 233 -23.32 -27.44 -28.00
N ASN A 234 -24.24 -27.11 -27.09
CA ASN A 234 -24.06 -26.09 -26.09
C ASN A 234 -22.82 -26.35 -25.24
N ARG A 235 -22.66 -27.57 -24.73
CA ARG A 235 -21.51 -27.99 -23.94
C ARG A 235 -20.19 -27.84 -24.71
N LYS A 236 -20.15 -28.32 -25.96
CA LYS A 236 -18.97 -28.22 -26.84
C LYS A 236 -18.54 -26.74 -27.07
N LEU A 237 -19.51 -25.84 -27.30
CA LEU A 237 -19.23 -24.41 -27.48
C LEU A 237 -18.69 -23.75 -26.21
N LEU A 238 -19.26 -24.07 -25.05
CA LEU A 238 -18.77 -23.59 -23.75
C LEU A 238 -17.38 -24.12 -23.44
N GLU A 239 -17.10 -25.40 -23.75
CA GLU A 239 -15.76 -25.98 -23.57
C GLU A 239 -14.73 -25.33 -24.50
N LYS A 240 -15.09 -25.07 -25.76
CA LYS A 240 -14.23 -24.35 -26.71
C LYS A 240 -13.91 -22.92 -26.24
N GLN A 241 -14.93 -22.21 -25.71
CA GLN A 241 -14.73 -20.88 -25.11
C GLN A 241 -13.80 -20.94 -23.89
N LYS A 242 -13.98 -21.94 -23.00
CA LYS A 242 -13.13 -22.14 -21.82
C LYS A 242 -11.67 -22.42 -22.22
N LYS A 243 -11.45 -23.30 -23.22
CA LYS A 243 -10.09 -23.58 -23.74
C LYS A 243 -9.45 -22.34 -24.36
N GLY A 244 -10.20 -21.55 -25.15
CA GLY A 244 -9.73 -20.29 -25.74
C GLY A 244 -9.32 -19.27 -24.68
N LYS A 245 -10.14 -19.06 -23.64
CA LYS A 245 -9.81 -18.17 -22.52
C LYS A 245 -8.59 -18.63 -21.73
N LYS A 246 -8.40 -19.95 -21.53
CA LYS A 246 -7.21 -20.48 -20.87
C LYS A 246 -5.93 -20.15 -21.65
N LYS A 247 -5.96 -20.28 -23.00
CA LYS A 247 -4.83 -19.88 -23.85
C LYS A 247 -4.56 -18.38 -23.78
N MET A 248 -5.60 -17.55 -23.85
CA MET A 248 -5.45 -16.07 -23.74
C MET A 248 -4.84 -15.66 -22.39
N LYS A 249 -5.19 -16.34 -21.30
CA LYS A 249 -4.62 -16.05 -19.96
C LYS A 249 -3.12 -16.30 -19.89
N MET A 250 -2.59 -17.24 -20.68
CA MET A 250 -1.15 -17.53 -20.74
C MET A 250 -0.35 -16.51 -21.57
N LEU A 251 -1.01 -15.74 -22.43
CA LEU A 251 -0.38 -14.81 -23.37
C LEU A 251 -0.67 -13.33 -23.05
N GLY A 252 -1.68 -13.05 -22.21
CA GLY A 252 -2.13 -11.70 -21.93
C GLY A 252 -1.47 -11.11 -20.69
N SER A 253 -0.89 -9.92 -20.84
CA SER A 253 -0.50 -9.07 -19.72
C SER A 253 -1.71 -8.33 -19.15
N VAL A 254 -1.69 -8.06 -17.84
CA VAL A 254 -2.71 -7.25 -17.17
C VAL A 254 -2.26 -5.79 -17.20
N SER A 255 -3.00 -4.95 -17.89
CA SER A 255 -2.79 -3.50 -17.81
C SER A 255 -3.38 -2.99 -16.49
N VAL A 256 -2.56 -2.30 -15.71
CA VAL A 256 -2.98 -1.65 -14.46
C VAL A 256 -3.29 -0.19 -14.79
N PRO A 257 -4.52 0.27 -14.61
CA PRO A 257 -4.87 1.66 -14.84
C PRO A 257 -4.25 2.56 -13.76
N GLN A 258 -4.06 3.83 -14.08
CA GLN A 258 -3.41 4.79 -13.19
C GLN A 258 -4.22 5.02 -11.90
N GLU A 259 -5.54 4.88 -11.96
CA GLU A 259 -6.44 4.98 -10.81
C GLU A 259 -6.15 3.90 -9.74
N ALA A 260 -5.63 2.74 -10.13
CA ALA A 260 -5.24 1.69 -9.19
C ALA A 260 -4.14 2.15 -8.23
N PHE A 261 -3.19 2.95 -8.73
CA PHE A 261 -2.10 3.50 -7.90
C PHE A 261 -2.62 4.61 -6.97
N THR A 262 -3.62 5.38 -7.41
CA THR A 262 -4.25 6.42 -6.58
C THR A 262 -5.07 5.80 -5.44
N GLU A 263 -5.72 4.66 -5.66
CA GLU A 263 -6.49 3.97 -4.61
C GLU A 263 -5.61 3.40 -3.49
N ILE A 264 -4.36 3.06 -3.78
CA ILE A 264 -3.41 2.63 -2.76
C ILE A 264 -3.09 3.78 -1.80
N LEU A 265 -2.99 5.01 -2.29
CA LEU A 265 -2.71 6.20 -1.48
C LEU A 265 -3.78 6.48 -0.41
N LYS A 266 -4.97 5.87 -0.55
CA LYS A 266 -6.12 6.05 0.36
C LYS A 266 -6.23 4.96 1.43
N ILE A 267 -5.25 4.06 1.56
CA ILE A 267 -5.19 2.96 2.54
C ILE A 267 -4.23 3.30 3.67
#